data_268f48cac6549767861cebf808c77108
#
_entry.id   268f48cac6549767861cebf808c77108
#
_cell.length_a   1.000
_cell.length_b   1.000
_cell.length_c   1.000
_cell.angle_alpha   90.00
_cell.angle_beta   90.00
_cell.angle_gamma   90.00
#
_symmetry.space_group_name_H-M   'P 1'
#
loop_
_entity.id
_entity.type
_entity.pdbx_description
1 polymer ?
#
loop_
_entity_poly.entity_id
_entity_poly.type
_entity_poly.pdbx_seq_one_letter_code
_entity_poly.pdbx_strand_id
1 'polypeptide(L)'
;MRKFSPVILLPLMALAQPASAQMENFKTGPVFNDFGATAPVQMTEPLAKDAQFKIAFDVSTAADPDKINRTIESAARFINMHVAAGVPEKNIHLAIVVHGGAAFDLTSPEFF
;
A
#
# COMPACT_ATOMS: atom_id res chain seq x y z
N MET A 1 -15.21 -59.85 23.45
CA MET A 1 -13.99 -58.99 23.40
C MET A 1 -14.26 -57.82 22.44
N ARG A 2 -14.39 -56.63 22.99
CA ARG A 2 -14.54 -55.42 22.20
C ARG A 2 -13.15 -54.90 21.84
N LYS A 3 -12.81 -54.84 20.56
CA LYS A 3 -11.55 -54.24 20.09
C LYS A 3 -11.75 -52.72 20.04
N PHE A 4 -11.05 -52.00 20.90
CA PHE A 4 -10.92 -50.54 20.84
C PHE A 4 -9.85 -50.21 19.80
N SER A 5 -10.25 -49.58 18.69
CA SER A 5 -9.31 -48.96 17.74
C SER A 5 -8.88 -47.59 18.28
N PRO A 6 -7.61 -47.27 18.36
CA PRO A 6 -7.20 -45.94 18.75
C PRO A 6 -7.47 -44.98 17.60
N VAL A 7 -8.29 -43.97 17.86
CA VAL A 7 -8.46 -42.81 16.97
C VAL A 7 -7.22 -41.93 17.13
N ILE A 8 -6.35 -41.95 16.13
CA ILE A 8 -5.20 -41.05 16.07
C ILE A 8 -5.72 -39.69 15.67
N LEU A 9 -5.81 -38.77 16.63
CA LEU A 9 -6.09 -37.36 16.40
C LEU A 9 -4.77 -36.71 15.90
N LEU A 10 -4.66 -36.50 14.58
CA LEU A 10 -3.57 -35.68 14.04
C LEU A 10 -3.84 -34.21 14.41
N PRO A 11 -2.89 -33.53 15.08
CA PRO A 11 -3.01 -32.09 15.27
C PRO A 11 -2.84 -31.41 13.91
N LEU A 12 -3.84 -30.64 13.49
CA LEU A 12 -3.77 -29.75 12.36
C LEU A 12 -2.82 -28.59 12.73
N MET A 13 -1.54 -28.74 12.42
CA MET A 13 -0.58 -27.65 12.52
C MET A 13 -0.93 -26.60 11.47
N ALA A 14 -1.60 -25.54 11.90
CA ALA A 14 -1.72 -24.32 11.11
C ALA A 14 -0.32 -23.75 10.92
N LEU A 15 0.22 -23.87 9.72
CA LEU A 15 1.46 -23.21 9.32
C LEU A 15 1.18 -21.71 9.28
N ALA A 16 1.43 -21.01 10.38
CA ALA A 16 1.50 -19.57 10.39
C ALA A 16 2.69 -19.14 9.52
N GLN A 17 2.41 -18.59 8.34
CA GLN A 17 3.46 -18.05 7.49
C GLN A 17 4.06 -16.81 8.17
N PRO A 18 5.38 -16.68 8.23
CA PRO A 18 6.03 -15.54 8.84
C PRO A 18 5.66 -14.25 8.08
N ALA A 19 5.38 -13.19 8.82
CA ALA A 19 5.01 -11.89 8.25
C ALA A 19 6.05 -11.32 7.26
N SER A 20 7.31 -11.74 7.38
CA SER A 20 8.40 -11.40 6.45
C SER A 20 8.16 -11.88 5.01
N ALA A 21 7.52 -13.04 4.82
CA ALA A 21 7.22 -13.57 3.49
C ALA A 21 6.18 -12.71 2.74
N GLN A 22 5.37 -11.94 3.45
CA GLN A 22 4.40 -11.02 2.84
C GLN A 22 5.04 -9.71 2.38
N MET A 23 6.11 -9.26 3.04
CA MET A 23 6.82 -8.03 2.68
C MET A 23 7.59 -8.16 1.36
N GLU A 24 8.04 -9.35 0.99
CA GLU A 24 8.77 -9.61 -0.26
C GLU A 24 7.92 -9.39 -1.52
N ASN A 25 6.60 -9.39 -1.37
CA ASN A 25 5.67 -9.15 -2.48
C ASN A 25 5.45 -7.67 -2.78
N PHE A 26 5.90 -6.78 -1.88
CA PHE A 26 5.78 -5.35 -2.09
C PHE A 26 6.90 -4.84 -2.99
N LYS A 27 6.50 -4.17 -4.09
CA LYS A 27 7.41 -3.58 -5.07
C LYS A 27 6.97 -2.17 -5.41
N THR A 28 7.93 -1.31 -5.67
CA THR A 28 7.71 0.04 -6.18
C THR A 28 7.53 0.03 -7.70
N GLY A 29 7.11 1.15 -8.27
CA GLY A 29 6.78 1.27 -9.68
C GLY A 29 5.31 0.93 -9.99
N PRO A 30 4.88 1.14 -11.25
CA PRO A 30 5.67 1.52 -12.42
C PRO A 30 5.96 3.02 -12.56
N VAL A 31 5.26 3.90 -11.83
CA VAL A 31 5.42 5.36 -11.95
C VAL A 31 6.50 5.87 -11.00
N PHE A 32 6.36 5.56 -9.72
CA PHE A 32 7.35 5.92 -8.69
C PHE A 32 8.17 4.68 -8.32
N ASN A 33 9.50 4.73 -8.55
CA ASN A 33 10.37 3.58 -8.35
C ASN A 33 11.04 3.55 -6.97
N ASP A 34 11.02 4.67 -6.23
CA ASP A 34 11.71 4.78 -4.95
C ASP A 34 10.75 4.71 -3.74
N PHE A 35 9.45 4.87 -3.97
CA PHE A 35 8.44 4.88 -2.91
C PHE A 35 7.06 4.44 -3.42
N GLY A 36 6.09 4.35 -2.53
CA GLY A 36 4.73 3.94 -2.87
C GLY A 36 4.64 2.46 -3.25
N ALA A 37 5.31 1.60 -2.50
CA ALA A 37 5.31 0.16 -2.75
C ALA A 37 3.90 -0.44 -2.66
N THR A 38 3.59 -1.36 -3.59
CA THR A 38 2.33 -2.08 -3.69
C THR A 38 2.56 -3.57 -3.80
N ALA A 39 1.59 -4.36 -3.35
CA ALA A 39 1.57 -5.80 -3.59
C ALA A 39 0.55 -6.13 -4.69
N PRO A 40 0.81 -7.14 -5.52
CA PRO A 40 -0.16 -7.62 -6.49
C PRO A 40 -1.43 -8.09 -5.78
N VAL A 41 -2.59 -7.66 -6.28
CA VAL A 41 -3.89 -8.10 -5.80
C VAL A 41 -4.61 -8.82 -6.92
N GLN A 42 -5.14 -10.00 -6.63
CA GLN A 42 -6.04 -10.67 -7.57
C GLN A 42 -7.42 -10.02 -7.46
N MET A 43 -7.83 -9.37 -8.53
CA MET A 43 -9.14 -8.74 -8.61
C MET A 43 -10.15 -9.72 -9.20
N THR A 44 -11.33 -9.79 -8.60
CA THR A 44 -12.46 -10.56 -9.13
C THR A 44 -12.97 -9.94 -10.43
N GLU A 45 -12.96 -8.62 -10.49
CA GLU A 45 -13.31 -7.85 -11.69
C GLU A 45 -12.19 -6.87 -12.01
N PRO A 46 -11.72 -6.78 -13.24
CA PRO A 46 -10.72 -5.80 -13.64
C PRO A 46 -11.31 -4.38 -13.59
N LEU A 47 -10.45 -3.40 -13.35
CA LEU A 47 -10.84 -2.01 -13.46
C LEU A 47 -11.22 -1.66 -14.90
N ALA A 48 -12.23 -0.80 -15.06
CA ALA A 48 -12.61 -0.32 -16.38
C ALA A 48 -11.44 0.44 -17.02
N LYS A 49 -11.18 0.20 -18.32
CA LYS A 49 -10.06 0.81 -19.04
C LYS A 49 -10.18 2.35 -19.17
N ASP A 50 -11.38 2.87 -19.04
CA ASP A 50 -11.72 4.29 -19.10
C ASP A 50 -11.98 4.89 -17.70
N ALA A 51 -11.67 4.14 -16.63
CA ALA A 51 -11.83 4.62 -15.27
C ALA A 51 -11.06 5.93 -15.05
N GLN A 52 -11.72 6.90 -14.42
CA GLN A 52 -11.19 8.22 -14.09
C GLN A 52 -11.16 8.38 -12.58
N PHE A 53 -10.04 8.83 -12.05
CA PHE A 53 -9.87 9.05 -10.61
C PHE A 53 -9.56 10.53 -10.35
N LYS A 54 -10.33 11.12 -9.45
CA LYS A 54 -10.10 12.47 -8.91
C LYS A 54 -10.17 12.38 -7.41
N ILE A 55 -9.02 12.39 -6.77
CA ILE A 55 -8.87 12.11 -5.33
C ILE A 55 -8.13 13.27 -4.67
N ALA A 56 -8.60 13.70 -3.51
CA ALA A 56 -7.88 14.63 -2.65
C ALA A 56 -7.38 13.90 -1.40
N PHE A 57 -6.09 14.10 -1.09
CA PHE A 57 -5.46 13.64 0.15
C PHE A 57 -5.31 14.82 1.09
N ASP A 58 -5.85 14.70 2.28
CA ASP A 58 -5.67 15.67 3.36
C ASP A 58 -4.48 15.27 4.23
N VAL A 59 -3.48 16.13 4.32
CA VAL A 59 -2.23 15.85 5.03
C VAL A 59 -2.01 16.91 6.10
N SER A 60 -2.32 16.57 7.36
CA SER A 60 -2.23 17.47 8.49
C SER A 60 -1.12 17.13 9.49
N THR A 61 -0.67 15.88 9.51
CA THR A 61 0.33 15.40 10.46
C THR A 61 1.70 15.34 9.78
N ALA A 62 2.70 15.94 10.43
CA ALA A 62 4.09 15.88 9.97
C ALA A 62 4.62 14.43 9.93
N ALA A 63 5.57 14.20 9.05
CA ALA A 63 6.34 12.97 9.05
C ALA A 63 7.19 12.81 10.31
N ASP A 64 7.52 11.58 10.66
CA ASP A 64 8.58 11.33 11.62
C ASP A 64 9.93 11.83 11.06
N PRO A 65 10.89 12.20 11.92
CA PRO A 65 12.22 12.61 11.47
C PRO A 65 12.83 11.59 10.49
N ASP A 66 13.40 12.08 9.41
CA ASP A 66 14.10 11.30 8.37
C ASP A 66 13.22 10.26 7.65
N LYS A 67 11.89 10.43 7.71
CA LYS A 67 10.95 9.57 7.01
C LYS A 67 10.06 10.35 6.05
N ILE A 68 9.62 9.65 4.99
CA ILE A 68 8.61 10.17 4.08
C ILE A 68 7.27 10.27 4.82
N ASN A 69 6.54 11.35 4.58
CA ASN A 69 5.18 11.48 5.10
C ASN A 69 4.29 10.35 4.55
N ARG A 70 3.71 9.57 5.44
CA ARG A 70 2.95 8.36 5.08
C ARG A 70 1.72 8.65 4.21
N THR A 71 1.08 9.78 4.39
CA THR A 71 -0.09 10.15 3.58
C THR A 71 0.35 10.56 2.18
N ILE A 72 1.45 11.30 2.05
CA ILE A 72 2.03 11.63 0.74
C ILE A 72 2.50 10.35 0.03
N GLU A 73 3.14 9.44 0.74
CA GLU A 73 3.53 8.13 0.19
C GLU A 73 2.31 7.32 -0.27
N SER A 74 1.18 7.43 0.45
CA SER A 74 -0.07 6.77 0.05
C SER A 74 -0.63 7.31 -1.26
N ALA A 75 -0.44 8.58 -1.56
CA ALA A 75 -0.80 9.15 -2.86
C ALA A 75 0.05 8.54 -3.99
N ALA A 76 1.35 8.39 -3.78
CA ALA A 76 2.23 7.72 -4.74
C ALA A 76 1.85 6.24 -4.92
N ARG A 77 1.54 5.55 -3.83
CA ARG A 77 1.06 4.17 -3.84
C ARG A 77 -0.24 4.02 -4.62
N PHE A 78 -1.16 4.97 -4.48
CA PHE A 78 -2.41 4.99 -5.24
C PHE A 78 -2.13 5.00 -6.75
N ILE A 79 -1.24 5.86 -7.21
CA ILE A 79 -0.87 5.94 -8.62
C ILE A 79 -0.20 4.64 -9.08
N ASN A 80 0.80 4.16 -8.37
CA ASN A 80 1.50 2.93 -8.72
C ASN A 80 0.53 1.74 -8.83
N MET A 81 -0.35 1.58 -7.86
CA MET A 81 -1.30 0.47 -7.80
C MET A 81 -2.28 0.49 -8.98
N HIS A 82 -2.85 1.65 -9.29
CA HIS A 82 -3.84 1.77 -10.36
C HIS A 82 -3.23 1.67 -11.74
N VAL A 83 -2.05 2.25 -11.95
CA VAL A 83 -1.32 2.11 -13.22
C VAL A 83 -0.88 0.65 -13.44
N ALA A 84 -0.39 -0.02 -12.40
CA ALA A 84 -0.08 -1.45 -12.47
C ALA A 84 -1.31 -2.32 -12.79
N ALA A 85 -2.50 -1.88 -12.36
CA ALA A 85 -3.77 -2.54 -12.67
C ALA A 85 -4.36 -2.19 -14.05
N GLY A 86 -3.66 -1.38 -14.85
CA GLY A 86 -4.02 -1.07 -16.24
C GLY A 86 -4.74 0.27 -16.44
N VAL A 87 -4.88 1.09 -15.40
CA VAL A 87 -5.43 2.45 -15.54
C VAL A 87 -4.38 3.36 -16.17
N PRO A 88 -4.68 4.07 -17.27
CA PRO A 88 -3.75 5.05 -17.83
C PRO A 88 -3.45 6.15 -16.80
N GLU A 89 -2.17 6.51 -16.64
CA GLU A 89 -1.73 7.52 -15.68
C GLU A 89 -2.47 8.85 -15.88
N LYS A 90 -2.72 9.25 -17.13
CA LYS A 90 -3.49 10.48 -17.49
C LYS A 90 -4.91 10.51 -16.94
N ASN A 91 -5.47 9.38 -16.52
CA ASN A 91 -6.80 9.27 -15.95
C ASN A 91 -6.79 9.41 -14.42
N ILE A 92 -5.65 9.61 -13.82
CA ILE A 92 -5.48 9.73 -12.37
C ILE A 92 -5.08 11.16 -12.04
N HIS A 93 -5.97 11.87 -11.35
CA HIS A 93 -5.76 13.25 -10.90
C HIS A 93 -5.82 13.27 -9.39
N LEU A 94 -4.69 13.57 -8.76
CA LEU A 94 -4.58 13.69 -7.31
C LEU A 94 -4.32 15.12 -6.90
N ALA A 95 -4.97 15.55 -5.83
CA ALA A 95 -4.65 16.78 -5.11
C ALA A 95 -4.15 16.39 -3.72
N ILE A 96 -3.08 17.03 -3.27
CA ILE A 96 -2.57 16.87 -1.92
C ILE A 96 -2.73 18.21 -1.22
N VAL A 97 -3.58 18.25 -0.19
CA VAL A 97 -3.84 19.43 0.62
C VAL A 97 -3.02 19.29 1.89
N VAL A 98 -1.95 20.07 1.99
CA VAL A 98 -1.03 20.03 3.11
C VAL A 98 -1.29 21.22 4.03
N HIS A 99 -1.50 20.96 5.33
CA HIS A 99 -1.74 21.98 6.34
C HIS A 99 -1.27 21.52 7.72
N GLY A 100 -1.39 22.39 8.73
CA GLY A 100 -0.98 22.07 10.09
C GLY A 100 0.50 21.68 10.18
N GLY A 101 0.81 20.69 11.01
CA GLY A 101 2.18 20.20 11.20
C GLY A 101 2.83 19.66 9.92
N ALA A 102 2.06 19.11 9.01
CA ALA A 102 2.59 18.59 7.75
C ALA A 102 3.16 19.66 6.83
N ALA A 103 2.81 20.94 7.02
CA ALA A 103 3.40 22.03 6.26
C ALA A 103 4.92 22.11 6.42
N PHE A 104 5.45 21.69 7.56
CA PHE A 104 6.89 21.67 7.83
C PHE A 104 7.64 20.64 6.97
N ASP A 105 6.97 19.58 6.51
CA ASP A 105 7.57 18.58 5.63
C ASP A 105 7.91 19.14 4.24
N LEU A 106 7.29 20.26 3.86
CA LEU A 106 7.50 20.91 2.56
C LEU A 106 8.48 22.09 2.64
N THR A 107 9.00 22.38 3.80
CA THR A 107 9.88 23.53 4.03
C THR A 107 11.34 23.07 4.13
N SER A 108 12.24 23.94 3.68
CA SER A 108 13.67 23.73 3.86
C SER A 108 14.07 23.98 5.30
N PRO A 109 15.02 23.20 5.88
CA PRO A 109 15.57 23.45 7.21
C PRO A 109 16.15 24.86 7.41
N GLU A 110 16.45 25.56 6.34
CA GLU A 110 17.01 26.92 6.36
C GLU A 110 16.03 27.99 6.83
N PHE A 111 14.74 27.64 6.96
CA PHE A 111 13.69 28.58 7.38
C PHE A 111 13.26 28.44 8.84
N PHE A 112 13.96 27.62 9.62
CA PHE A 112 13.65 27.38 11.05
C PHE A 112 14.88 27.48 11.94
#